data_762ffedd26c5de1e440eee66f43192ed
#
_entry.id   762ffedd26c5de1e440eee66f43192ed
#
_cell.length_a   1.000
_cell.length_b   1.000
_cell.length_c   1.000
_cell.angle_alpha   90.00
_cell.angle_beta   90.00
_cell.angle_gamma   90.00
#
_symmetry.space_group_name_H-M   'P 1'
#
loop_
_entity.id
_entity.type
_entity.pdbx_description
1 polymer ?
#
loop_
_entity_poly.entity_id
_entity_poly.type
_entity_poly.pdbx_seq_one_letter_code
_entity_poly.pdbx_strand_id
1 'polypeptide(L)'
;MKFMGQVKLENKKKIGILGGTFDPAHIGHIKISKSAKKKFKLDKVIWAVTKKNPFKTKNSLSLKERMSYAKKINLKNKFIRIRFYEDKI
;
A
#
# COMPACT_ATOMS: atom_id res chain seq x y z
N MET A 1 7.99 5.59 -9.59
CA MET A 1 6.63 5.12 -9.28
C MET A 1 5.78 6.31 -8.84
N LYS A 2 4.60 6.41 -9.41
CA LYS A 2 3.65 7.47 -9.05
C LYS A 2 2.66 6.97 -8.03
N PHE A 3 2.16 7.88 -7.19
CA PHE A 3 1.04 7.57 -6.32
C PHE A 3 -0.22 7.41 -7.17
N MET A 4 -0.66 6.17 -7.33
CA MET A 4 -1.82 5.80 -8.14
C MET A 4 -3.04 5.57 -7.25
N GLY A 5 -3.16 6.35 -6.22
CA GLY A 5 -4.16 6.11 -5.21
C GLY A 5 -5.36 7.03 -5.32
N GLN A 6 -6.29 6.78 -4.43
CA GLN A 6 -7.47 7.60 -4.22
C GLN A 6 -7.36 8.24 -2.84
N VAL A 7 -7.98 9.41 -2.70
CA VAL A 7 -8.19 10.02 -1.39
C VAL A 7 -9.65 9.81 -1.02
N LYS A 8 -9.85 9.19 0.13
CA LYS A 8 -11.18 8.85 0.64
C LYS A 8 -11.40 9.53 1.99
N LEU A 9 -12.57 10.09 2.20
CA LEU A 9 -12.94 10.66 3.49
C LEU A 9 -13.83 9.66 4.23
N GLU A 10 -13.39 9.26 5.42
CA GLU A 10 -14.13 8.32 6.26
C GLU A 10 -14.06 8.79 7.71
N ASN A 11 -15.20 9.01 8.32
CA ASN A 11 -15.28 9.52 9.70
C ASN A 11 -14.44 10.79 9.91
N LYS A 12 -14.49 11.71 8.94
CA LYS A 12 -13.71 12.95 8.92
C LYS A 12 -12.19 12.73 8.78
N LYS A 13 -11.76 11.50 8.48
CA LYS A 13 -10.35 11.19 8.22
C LYS A 13 -10.10 11.11 6.72
N LYS A 14 -8.98 11.68 6.30
CA LYS A 14 -8.52 11.59 4.91
C LYS A 14 -7.63 10.36 4.77
N ILE A 15 -8.03 9.45 3.90
CA ILE A 15 -7.33 8.20 3.69
C ILE A 15 -6.87 8.13 2.24
N GLY A 16 -5.57 7.92 2.04
CA GLY A 16 -5.02 7.67 0.72
C GLY A 16 -4.93 6.19 0.45
N ILE A 17 -5.15 5.78 -0.79
CA ILE A 17 -5.08 4.37 -1.18
C ILE A 17 -4.02 4.24 -2.28
N LEU A 18 -3.01 3.42 -2.02
CA LEU A 18 -1.97 3.09 -2.98
C LEU A 18 -2.14 1.63 -3.40
N GLY A 19 -2.59 1.42 -4.64
CA GLY A 19 -2.76 0.07 -5.17
C GLY A 19 -1.51 -0.42 -5.89
N GLY A 20 -1.27 -1.71 -5.83
CA GLY A 20 -0.16 -2.32 -6.52
C GLY A 20 0.05 -3.78 -6.16
N THR A 21 1.02 -4.39 -6.82
CA THR A 21 1.36 -5.79 -6.56
C THR A 21 2.25 -5.96 -5.33
N PHE A 22 3.10 -4.96 -5.07
CA PHE A 22 4.07 -5.01 -3.95
C PHE A 22 4.86 -6.32 -3.95
N ASP A 23 5.54 -6.59 -5.04
CA ASP A 23 6.23 -7.87 -5.27
C ASP A 23 7.74 -7.70 -5.49
N PRO A 24 8.53 -7.42 -4.45
CA PRO A 24 8.09 -7.09 -3.10
C PRO A 24 7.83 -5.60 -2.89
N ALA A 25 7.22 -5.27 -1.77
CA ALA A 25 7.18 -3.89 -1.30
C ALA A 25 8.60 -3.41 -0.99
N HIS A 26 8.84 -2.12 -1.14
CA HIS A 26 10.18 -1.56 -0.89
C HIS A 26 10.09 -0.11 -0.41
N ILE A 27 11.25 0.46 -0.11
CA ILE A 27 11.33 1.80 0.45
C ILE A 27 10.72 2.87 -0.46
N GLY A 28 10.71 2.66 -1.78
CA GLY A 28 10.04 3.57 -2.72
C GLY A 28 8.56 3.71 -2.42
N HIS A 29 7.89 2.62 -2.08
CA HIS A 29 6.47 2.64 -1.70
C HIS A 29 6.28 3.45 -0.41
N ILE A 30 7.18 3.31 0.54
CA ILE A 30 7.14 4.07 1.81
C ILE A 30 7.34 5.56 1.55
N LYS A 31 8.31 5.91 0.71
CA LYS A 31 8.58 7.31 0.37
C LYS A 31 7.40 7.97 -0.31
N ILE A 32 6.75 7.27 -1.25
CA ILE A 32 5.55 7.76 -1.93
C ILE A 32 4.42 7.98 -0.91
N SER A 33 4.25 7.03 0.00
CA SER A 33 3.20 7.12 1.02
C SER A 33 3.43 8.30 1.97
N LYS A 34 4.66 8.54 2.38
CA LYS A 34 5.02 9.68 3.23
C LYS A 34 4.80 11.00 2.50
N SER A 35 5.21 11.09 1.23
CA SER A 35 5.01 12.27 0.40
C SER A 35 3.52 12.56 0.21
N ALA A 36 2.74 11.54 -0.09
CA ALA A 36 1.29 11.69 -0.28
C ALA A 36 0.61 12.12 1.02
N LYS A 37 1.02 11.52 2.13
CA LYS A 37 0.49 11.89 3.45
C LYS A 37 0.70 13.37 3.73
N LYS A 38 1.89 13.88 3.47
CA LYS A 38 2.23 15.29 3.68
C LYS A 38 1.49 16.19 2.70
N LYS A 39 1.55 15.85 1.40
CA LYS A 39 0.99 16.68 0.33
C LYS A 39 -0.52 16.81 0.43
N PHE A 40 -1.22 15.74 0.72
CA PHE A 40 -2.68 15.71 0.78
C PHE A 40 -3.23 15.77 2.19
N LYS A 41 -2.36 15.91 3.19
CA LYS A 41 -2.74 15.96 4.61
C LYS A 41 -3.55 14.72 5.02
N LEU A 42 -3.04 13.56 4.65
CA LEU A 42 -3.72 12.29 4.93
C LEU A 42 -3.53 11.86 6.37
N ASP A 43 -4.55 11.23 6.94
CA ASP A 43 -4.46 10.61 8.26
C ASP A 43 -3.83 9.23 8.18
N LYS A 44 -4.11 8.50 7.09
CA LYS A 44 -3.50 7.20 6.85
C LYS A 44 -3.41 6.90 5.36
N VAL A 45 -2.59 5.92 5.03
CA VAL A 45 -2.45 5.41 3.67
C VAL A 45 -2.68 3.90 3.72
N ILE A 46 -3.57 3.42 2.86
CA ILE A 46 -3.82 2.00 2.72
C ILE A 46 -3.06 1.50 1.48
N TRP A 47 -2.25 0.47 1.68
CA TRP A 47 -1.64 -0.26 0.56
C TRP A 47 -2.60 -1.37 0.18
N ALA A 48 -3.22 -1.24 -0.99
CA ALA A 48 -4.16 -2.23 -1.52
C ALA A 48 -3.39 -3.21 -2.40
N VAL A 49 -3.05 -4.36 -1.84
CA VAL A 49 -2.23 -5.37 -2.51
C VAL A 49 -3.11 -6.20 -3.43
N THR A 50 -2.77 -6.25 -4.72
CA THR A 50 -3.54 -6.99 -5.71
C THR A 50 -3.22 -8.49 -5.65
N LYS A 51 -4.22 -9.31 -5.99
CA LYS A 51 -4.10 -10.76 -5.96
C LYS A 51 -3.10 -11.28 -6.98
N LYS A 52 -3.18 -10.79 -8.21
CA LYS A 52 -2.34 -11.25 -9.30
C LYS A 52 -1.32 -10.22 -9.71
N ASN A 53 -0.10 -10.69 -9.96
CA ASN A 53 0.90 -9.92 -10.65
C ASN A 53 0.87 -10.35 -12.12
N PRO A 54 0.44 -9.48 -13.07
CA PRO A 54 0.37 -9.86 -14.48
C PRO A 54 1.74 -10.21 -15.06
N PHE A 55 2.81 -9.76 -14.41
CA PHE A 55 4.18 -10.04 -14.82
C PHE A 55 4.81 -11.11 -13.94
N LYS A 56 4.00 -12.03 -13.43
CA LYS A 56 4.46 -13.08 -12.54
C LYS A 56 5.61 -13.86 -13.16
N THR A 57 6.71 -13.92 -12.43
CA THR A 57 7.91 -14.67 -12.81
C THR A 57 8.13 -15.82 -11.84
N LYS A 58 9.14 -16.63 -12.14
CA LYS A 58 9.58 -17.72 -11.29
C LYS A 58 9.85 -17.29 -9.85
N ASN A 59 10.32 -16.04 -9.67
CA ASN A 59 10.71 -15.50 -8.36
C ASN A 59 9.63 -14.62 -7.72
N SER A 60 8.43 -14.59 -8.29
CA SER A 60 7.34 -13.80 -7.73
C SER A 60 6.87 -14.37 -6.40
N LEU A 61 6.59 -13.48 -5.46
CA LEU A 61 6.08 -13.87 -4.15
C LEU A 61 4.58 -14.17 -4.21
N SER A 62 4.13 -15.06 -3.33
CA SER A 62 2.70 -15.30 -3.15
C SER A 62 2.04 -14.06 -2.55
N LEU A 63 0.71 -14.00 -2.62
CA LEU A 63 -0.04 -12.91 -1.99
C LEU A 63 0.27 -12.83 -0.49
N LYS A 64 0.27 -13.98 0.18
CA LYS A 64 0.57 -14.05 1.61
C LYS A 64 1.95 -13.48 1.93
N GLU A 65 2.94 -13.88 1.15
CA GLU A 65 4.32 -13.39 1.33
C GLU A 65 4.44 -11.89 1.06
N ARG A 66 3.79 -11.40 0.00
CA ARG A 66 3.80 -9.99 -0.35
C ARG A 66 3.18 -9.13 0.75
N MET A 67 2.03 -9.55 1.28
CA MET A 67 1.37 -8.83 2.35
C MET A 67 2.17 -8.89 3.65
N SER A 68 2.72 -10.04 3.98
CA SER A 68 3.52 -10.23 5.18
C SER A 68 4.76 -9.35 5.16
N TYR A 69 5.46 -9.32 4.04
CA TYR A 69 6.65 -8.49 3.88
C TYR A 69 6.31 -6.99 3.95
N ALA A 70 5.21 -6.58 3.31
CA ALA A 70 4.77 -5.19 3.36
C ALA A 70 4.48 -4.75 4.80
N LYS A 71 3.86 -5.61 5.59
CA LYS A 71 3.61 -5.34 7.01
C LYS A 71 4.92 -5.22 7.79
N LYS A 72 5.86 -6.12 7.51
CA LYS A 72 7.15 -6.16 8.18
C LYS A 72 7.93 -4.87 8.01
N ILE A 73 8.03 -4.36 6.77
CA ILE A 73 8.80 -3.14 6.51
C ILE A 73 8.11 -1.87 7.02
N ASN A 74 6.85 -1.99 7.43
CA ASN A 74 6.06 -0.87 7.92
C ASN A 74 5.78 -0.92 9.42
N LEU A 75 6.50 -1.75 10.18
CA LEU A 75 6.27 -1.87 11.62
C LEU A 75 6.31 -0.53 12.36
N LYS A 76 7.15 0.39 11.90
CA LYS A 76 7.28 1.72 12.50
C LYS A 76 6.39 2.78 11.82
N ASN A 77 5.77 2.44 10.70
CA ASN A 77 4.96 3.37 9.93
C ASN A 77 3.47 3.10 10.18
N LYS A 78 3.00 3.46 11.36
CA LYS A 78 1.64 3.12 11.80
C LYS A 78 0.53 3.75 10.97
N PHE A 79 0.83 4.80 10.22
CA PHE A 79 -0.14 5.41 9.32
C PHE A 79 -0.37 4.59 8.06
N ILE A 80 0.51 3.63 7.76
CA ILE A 80 0.38 2.73 6.60
C ILE A 80 -0.30 1.45 7.03
N ARG A 81 -1.39 1.11 6.32
CA ARG A 81 -2.16 -0.11 6.57
C ARG A 81 -2.11 -0.99 5.33
N ILE A 82 -1.90 -2.28 5.53
CA ILE A 82 -1.81 -3.24 4.42
C ILE A 82 -3.14 -3.96 4.33
N ARG A 83 -3.77 -3.91 3.14
CA ARG A 83 -5.06 -4.56 2.86
C ARG A 83 -4.97 -5.33 1.56
N PHE A 84 -5.80 -6.37 1.46
CA PHE A 84 -5.97 -7.06 0.19
C PHE A 84 -6.90 -6.21 -0.69
N TYR A 85 -6.53 -6.04 -1.95
CA TYR A 85 -7.26 -5.17 -2.88
C TYR A 85 -8.75 -5.53 -3.00
N GLU A 86 -9.08 -6.83 -3.03
CA GLU A 86 -10.46 -7.30 -3.16
C GLU A 86 -11.26 -7.18 -1.86
N ASP A 87 -10.61 -6.91 -0.74
CA ASP A 87 -11.31 -6.66 0.51
C ASP A 87 -12.05 -5.32 0.43
N LYS A 88 -13.10 -5.20 1.23
CA LYS A 88 -13.82 -3.95 1.33
C LYS A 88 -12.95 -2.93 2.07
N ILE A 89 -12.56 -1.91 1.33
CA ILE A 89 -11.68 -0.86 1.86
C ILE A 89 -12.47 0.39 2.20
#